data_da0d3f20f9307577a1e48b7f801e27db
#
_entry.id   da0d3f20f9307577a1e48b7f801e27db
#
_cell.length_a   1.000
_cell.length_b   1.000
_cell.length_c   1.000
_cell.angle_alpha   90.00
_cell.angle_beta   90.00
_cell.angle_gamma   90.00
#
_symmetry.space_group_name_H-M   'P 1'
#
loop_
_entity.id
_entity.type
_entity.pdbx_description
1 polymer ?
#
loop_
_entity_poly.entity_id
_entity_poly.type
_entity_poly.pdbx_seq_one_letter_code
_entity_poly.pdbx_strand_id
1 'polypeptide(L)'
;GISTAGSFAGITAKGWILLHGSADPFVLALNFAALSLPSLLISGPAGVRTDRLGCETVLVQAQWGLLAAAALGALSIPLLEGTAQVLLLLGSTLMVGIAGAFELTARNKYCSLLVEEPQELAGYLTSFSVVFNVGKLVGPPIGGWLVAVAGPAWALGIDAASYLLPIASVMFFLQPRRDLEQRSRGDGDATLLKAWKDCGSTLQGVLTLTAVLCVVNFFHPGLAPLIADQVLGPDPRDLGLFTSVLAAGSIAGGIVLQRCSARFSRRPFLTLGGFGLITAIAQLGMAGSSSVGVSLSMAFAIGAG
;
A
#
# COMPACT_ATOMS: atom_id res chain seq x y z
N GLY A 1 10.87 0.23 -7.13
CA GLY A 1 11.14 1.63 -6.79
C GLY A 1 10.38 2.59 -7.69
N ILE A 2 10.73 2.70 -8.98
CA ILE A 2 10.11 3.67 -9.92
C ILE A 2 8.61 3.39 -10.07
N SER A 3 8.21 2.16 -10.32
CA SER A 3 6.80 1.79 -10.42
C SER A 3 6.04 2.01 -9.10
N THR A 4 6.69 1.77 -7.95
CA THR A 4 6.09 2.06 -6.64
C THR A 4 5.80 3.55 -6.48
N ALA A 5 6.75 4.41 -6.87
CA ALA A 5 6.55 5.85 -6.85
C ALA A 5 5.42 6.29 -7.81
N GLY A 6 5.36 5.68 -9.02
CA GLY A 6 4.25 5.88 -9.96
C GLY A 6 2.90 5.52 -9.34
N SER A 7 2.80 4.34 -8.72
CA SER A 7 1.55 3.90 -8.08
C SER A 7 1.10 4.84 -6.96
N PHE A 8 2.02 5.32 -6.11
CA PHE A 8 1.67 6.30 -5.08
C PHE A 8 1.32 7.67 -5.67
N ALA A 9 1.95 8.07 -6.77
CA ALA A 9 1.54 9.27 -7.52
C ALA A 9 0.12 9.11 -8.08
N GLY A 10 -0.21 7.96 -8.67
CA GLY A 10 -1.54 7.63 -9.16
C GLY A 10 -2.61 7.58 -8.05
N ILE A 11 -2.29 7.01 -6.87
CA ILE A 11 -3.19 7.01 -5.72
C ILE A 11 -3.50 8.45 -5.27
N THR A 12 -2.48 9.32 -5.22
CA THR A 12 -2.65 10.74 -4.87
C THR A 12 -3.53 11.46 -5.90
N ALA A 13 -3.27 11.25 -7.20
CA ALA A 13 -4.07 11.83 -8.27
C ALA A 13 -5.53 11.35 -8.22
N LYS A 14 -5.79 10.06 -8.03
CA LYS A 14 -7.14 9.52 -7.87
C LYS A 14 -7.86 10.10 -6.67
N GLY A 15 -7.19 10.20 -5.52
CA GLY A 15 -7.74 10.80 -4.32
C GLY A 15 -8.17 12.26 -4.55
N TRP A 16 -7.33 13.04 -5.24
CA TRP A 16 -7.64 14.41 -5.64
C TRP A 16 -8.88 14.49 -6.55
N ILE A 17 -8.92 13.68 -7.61
CA ILE A 17 -10.02 13.66 -8.59
C ILE A 17 -11.33 13.29 -7.89
N LEU A 18 -11.32 12.25 -7.06
CA LEU A 18 -12.52 11.77 -6.37
C LEU A 18 -13.05 12.79 -5.35
N LEU A 19 -12.16 13.52 -4.67
CA LEU A 19 -12.54 14.56 -3.72
C LEU A 19 -13.26 15.72 -4.43
N HIS A 20 -12.73 16.17 -5.56
CA HIS A 20 -13.26 17.33 -6.28
C HIS A 20 -14.32 16.98 -7.33
N GLY A 21 -14.37 15.72 -7.77
CA GLY A 21 -15.34 15.20 -8.74
C GLY A 21 -16.61 14.63 -8.12
N SER A 22 -16.66 14.41 -6.79
CA SER A 22 -17.84 13.93 -6.09
C SER A 22 -18.18 14.84 -4.91
N ALA A 23 -19.48 15.07 -4.70
CA ALA A 23 -19.95 15.86 -3.56
C ALA A 23 -19.91 15.06 -2.23
N ASP A 24 -19.66 13.75 -2.27
CA ASP A 24 -19.74 12.87 -1.11
C ASP A 24 -18.36 12.31 -0.72
N PRO A 25 -17.81 12.71 0.45
CA PRO A 25 -16.56 12.16 0.98
C PRO A 25 -16.56 10.64 1.17
N PHE A 26 -17.73 9.99 1.22
CA PHE A 26 -17.86 8.54 1.31
C PHE A 26 -17.20 7.82 0.12
N VAL A 27 -17.13 8.46 -1.03
CA VAL A 27 -16.44 7.95 -2.23
C VAL A 27 -14.95 7.69 -1.97
N LEU A 28 -14.28 8.52 -1.14
CA LEU A 28 -12.88 8.31 -0.75
C LEU A 28 -12.73 7.05 0.11
N ALA A 29 -13.64 6.83 1.06
CA ALA A 29 -13.65 5.63 1.88
C ALA A 29 -13.90 4.37 1.02
N LEU A 30 -14.83 4.46 0.04
CA LEU A 30 -15.11 3.39 -0.90
C LEU A 30 -13.90 3.10 -1.81
N ASN A 31 -13.20 4.13 -2.27
CA ASN A 31 -11.97 3.98 -3.05
C ASN A 31 -10.86 3.26 -2.25
N PHE A 32 -10.69 3.63 -0.99
CA PHE A 32 -9.73 2.96 -0.11
C PHE A 32 -10.14 1.51 0.19
N ALA A 33 -11.41 1.24 0.41
CA ALA A 33 -11.94 -0.11 0.56
C ALA A 33 -11.73 -0.94 -0.71
N ALA A 34 -12.02 -0.39 -1.89
CA ALA A 34 -11.80 -1.04 -3.18
C ALA A 34 -10.32 -1.43 -3.41
N LEU A 35 -9.39 -0.61 -2.92
CA LEU A 35 -7.96 -0.91 -2.98
C LEU A 35 -7.55 -2.02 -1.99
N SER A 36 -8.08 -2.01 -0.77
CA SER A 36 -7.57 -2.78 0.36
C SER A 36 -8.29 -4.12 0.58
N LEU A 37 -9.62 -4.16 0.41
CA LEU A 37 -10.42 -5.38 0.63
C LEU A 37 -10.01 -6.57 -0.22
N PRO A 38 -9.64 -6.41 -1.51
CA PRO A 38 -9.20 -7.55 -2.31
C PRO A 38 -8.01 -8.28 -1.70
N SER A 39 -7.06 -7.56 -1.11
CA SER A 39 -5.90 -8.18 -0.47
C SER A 39 -6.30 -9.09 0.69
N LEU A 40 -7.33 -8.74 1.45
CA LEU A 40 -7.85 -9.56 2.53
C LEU A 40 -8.59 -10.81 2.02
N LEU A 41 -9.43 -10.64 1.01
CA LEU A 41 -10.33 -11.70 0.52
C LEU A 41 -9.64 -12.67 -0.46
N ILE A 42 -8.70 -12.16 -1.26
CA ILE A 42 -8.11 -12.88 -2.40
C ILE A 42 -6.73 -13.46 -2.07
N SER A 43 -6.08 -13.08 -0.96
CA SER A 43 -4.74 -13.58 -0.62
C SER A 43 -4.65 -15.11 -0.57
N GLY A 44 -5.66 -15.80 -0.02
CA GLY A 44 -5.73 -17.26 -0.02
C GLY A 44 -5.82 -17.86 -1.44
N PRO A 45 -6.84 -17.53 -2.24
CA PRO A 45 -6.92 -17.92 -3.66
C PRO A 45 -5.69 -17.55 -4.49
N ALA A 46 -5.08 -16.39 -4.23
CA ALA A 46 -3.84 -15.97 -4.90
C ALA A 46 -2.68 -16.90 -4.57
N GLY A 47 -2.56 -17.35 -3.31
CA GLY A 47 -1.58 -18.36 -2.90
C GLY A 47 -1.76 -19.67 -3.66
N VAL A 48 -2.97 -20.23 -3.67
CA VAL A 48 -3.29 -21.46 -4.41
C VAL A 48 -2.98 -21.32 -5.91
N ARG A 49 -3.33 -20.20 -6.52
CA ARG A 49 -3.04 -19.95 -7.95
C ARG A 49 -1.54 -19.86 -8.20
N THR A 50 -0.79 -19.20 -7.30
CA THR A 50 0.66 -19.11 -7.37
C THR A 50 1.33 -20.48 -7.24
N ASP A 51 0.80 -21.36 -6.37
CA ASP A 51 1.29 -22.72 -6.22
C ASP A 51 1.06 -23.60 -7.46
N ARG A 52 -0.02 -23.32 -8.20
CA ARG A 52 -0.37 -24.10 -9.40
C ARG A 52 0.35 -23.62 -10.66
N LEU A 53 0.42 -22.32 -10.87
CA LEU A 53 0.90 -21.73 -12.12
C LEU A 53 2.38 -21.33 -12.08
N GLY A 54 2.96 -21.23 -10.87
CA GLY A 54 4.30 -20.68 -10.65
C GLY A 54 4.29 -19.18 -10.37
N CYS A 55 5.26 -18.73 -9.56
CA CYS A 55 5.37 -17.35 -9.11
C CYS A 55 5.55 -16.39 -10.28
N GLU A 56 6.39 -16.74 -11.26
CA GLU A 56 6.72 -15.90 -12.40
C GLU A 56 5.50 -15.65 -13.30
N THR A 57 4.73 -16.70 -13.56
CA THR A 57 3.52 -16.59 -14.39
C THR A 57 2.50 -15.67 -13.73
N VAL A 58 2.28 -15.85 -12.42
CA VAL A 58 1.32 -15.02 -11.68
C VAL A 58 1.82 -13.58 -11.58
N LEU A 59 3.14 -13.34 -11.39
CA LEU A 59 3.72 -11.99 -11.40
C LEU A 59 3.50 -11.29 -12.73
N VAL A 60 3.77 -11.94 -13.86
CA VAL A 60 3.52 -11.36 -15.19
C VAL A 60 2.05 -11.02 -15.38
N GLN A 61 1.13 -11.96 -15.04
CA GLN A 61 -0.31 -11.72 -15.16
C GLN A 61 -0.76 -10.56 -14.28
N ALA A 62 -0.26 -10.48 -13.04
CA ALA A 62 -0.59 -9.42 -12.10
C ALA A 62 -0.09 -8.05 -12.59
N GLN A 63 1.12 -7.98 -13.15
CA GLN A 63 1.67 -6.72 -13.68
C GLN A 63 0.87 -6.22 -14.90
N TRP A 64 0.44 -7.11 -15.80
CA TRP A 64 -0.46 -6.74 -16.90
C TRP A 64 -1.83 -6.30 -16.38
N GLY A 65 -2.34 -6.96 -15.34
CA GLY A 65 -3.58 -6.55 -14.67
C GLY A 65 -3.48 -5.15 -14.06
N LEU A 66 -2.36 -4.84 -13.40
CA LEU A 66 -2.09 -3.52 -12.82
C LEU A 66 -1.98 -2.44 -13.90
N LEU A 67 -1.27 -2.73 -15.00
CA LEU A 67 -1.18 -1.82 -16.15
C LEU A 67 -2.56 -1.54 -16.74
N ALA A 68 -3.37 -2.59 -17.01
CA ALA A 68 -4.70 -2.43 -17.57
C ALA A 68 -5.61 -1.62 -16.64
N ALA A 69 -5.59 -1.90 -15.35
CA ALA A 69 -6.37 -1.18 -14.35
C ALA A 69 -5.96 0.30 -14.24
N ALA A 70 -4.66 0.60 -14.24
CA ALA A 70 -4.16 1.98 -14.22
C ALA A 70 -4.50 2.73 -15.52
N ALA A 71 -4.38 2.06 -16.66
CA ALA A 71 -4.77 2.61 -17.97
C ALA A 71 -6.27 2.94 -18.03
N LEU A 72 -7.14 2.06 -17.53
CA LEU A 72 -8.58 2.34 -17.41
C LEU A 72 -8.84 3.58 -16.55
N GLY A 73 -8.12 3.73 -15.43
CA GLY A 73 -8.22 4.93 -14.61
C GLY A 73 -7.78 6.20 -15.35
N ALA A 74 -6.68 6.14 -16.11
CA ALA A 74 -6.19 7.26 -16.89
C ALA A 74 -7.17 7.65 -18.02
N LEU A 75 -7.74 6.66 -18.70
CA LEU A 75 -8.71 6.87 -19.77
C LEU A 75 -10.06 7.41 -19.29
N SER A 76 -10.39 7.23 -18.00
CA SER A 76 -11.63 7.76 -17.44
C SER A 76 -11.71 9.28 -17.52
N ILE A 77 -10.55 9.98 -17.46
CA ILE A 77 -10.48 11.44 -17.40
C ILE A 77 -10.92 12.09 -18.71
N PRO A 78 -10.36 11.72 -19.90
CA PRO A 78 -10.75 12.32 -21.17
C PRO A 78 -12.06 11.79 -21.73
N LEU A 79 -12.58 10.64 -21.27
CA LEU A 79 -13.73 9.96 -21.88
C LEU A 79 -15.03 10.14 -21.11
N LEU A 80 -14.97 10.41 -19.80
CA LEU A 80 -16.14 10.40 -18.93
C LEU A 80 -16.14 11.61 -17.99
N GLU A 81 -17.34 12.02 -17.59
CA GLU A 81 -17.55 13.08 -16.60
C GLU A 81 -18.57 12.63 -15.54
N GLY A 82 -18.57 13.32 -14.40
CA GLY A 82 -19.53 13.11 -13.32
C GLY A 82 -19.51 11.69 -12.74
N THR A 83 -20.68 11.13 -12.49
CA THR A 83 -20.84 9.82 -11.82
C THR A 83 -20.19 8.66 -12.59
N ALA A 84 -20.24 8.69 -13.92
CA ALA A 84 -19.62 7.64 -14.75
C ALA A 84 -18.10 7.61 -14.58
N GLN A 85 -17.46 8.77 -14.52
CA GLN A 85 -16.02 8.88 -14.26
C GLN A 85 -15.67 8.33 -12.87
N VAL A 86 -16.42 8.71 -11.82
CA VAL A 86 -16.23 8.22 -10.46
C VAL A 86 -16.36 6.69 -10.40
N LEU A 87 -17.39 6.11 -11.02
CA LEU A 87 -17.59 4.67 -11.05
C LEU A 87 -16.44 3.93 -11.75
N LEU A 88 -15.95 4.47 -12.88
CA LEU A 88 -14.83 3.85 -13.59
C LEU A 88 -13.53 3.96 -12.81
N LEU A 89 -13.29 5.09 -12.11
CA LEU A 89 -12.15 5.24 -11.20
C LEU A 89 -12.20 4.25 -10.05
N LEU A 90 -13.35 4.06 -9.40
CA LEU A 90 -13.55 3.06 -8.34
C LEU A 90 -13.34 1.64 -8.88
N GLY A 91 -13.90 1.34 -10.05
CA GLY A 91 -13.71 0.05 -10.72
C GLY A 91 -12.23 -0.22 -11.05
N SER A 92 -11.53 0.80 -11.58
CA SER A 92 -10.08 0.71 -11.83
C SER A 92 -9.29 0.47 -10.54
N THR A 93 -9.67 1.11 -9.43
CA THR A 93 -9.02 0.93 -8.13
C THR A 93 -9.27 -0.48 -7.57
N LEU A 94 -10.48 -1.00 -7.71
CA LEU A 94 -10.80 -2.38 -7.34
C LEU A 94 -9.95 -3.39 -8.14
N MET A 95 -9.79 -3.17 -9.44
CA MET A 95 -8.91 -4.00 -10.29
C MET A 95 -7.45 -3.91 -9.84
N VAL A 96 -6.96 -2.71 -9.47
CA VAL A 96 -5.62 -2.53 -8.88
C VAL A 96 -5.49 -3.33 -7.59
N GLY A 97 -6.49 -3.29 -6.71
CA GLY A 97 -6.52 -4.06 -5.46
C GLY A 97 -6.45 -5.57 -5.70
N ILE A 98 -7.23 -6.08 -6.67
CA ILE A 98 -7.24 -7.49 -7.06
C ILE A 98 -5.87 -7.91 -7.62
N ALA A 99 -5.37 -7.20 -8.63
CA ALA A 99 -4.09 -7.53 -9.27
C ALA A 99 -2.93 -7.38 -8.28
N GLY A 100 -2.97 -6.37 -7.40
CA GLY A 100 -1.99 -6.15 -6.34
C GLY A 100 -1.95 -7.27 -5.30
N ALA A 101 -3.10 -7.89 -4.97
CA ALA A 101 -3.14 -9.04 -4.08
C ALA A 101 -2.40 -10.25 -4.68
N PHE A 102 -2.58 -10.53 -5.97
CA PHE A 102 -1.82 -11.57 -6.67
C PHE A 102 -0.33 -11.24 -6.76
N GLU A 103 -0.01 -9.99 -7.11
CA GLU A 103 1.39 -9.52 -7.21
C GLU A 103 2.13 -9.68 -5.87
N LEU A 104 1.54 -9.20 -4.78
CA LEU A 104 2.13 -9.26 -3.45
C LEU A 104 2.39 -10.71 -3.01
N THR A 105 1.42 -11.59 -3.22
CA THR A 105 1.50 -13.00 -2.84
C THR A 105 2.59 -13.72 -3.64
N ALA A 106 2.57 -13.58 -4.97
CA ALA A 106 3.53 -14.23 -5.86
C ALA A 106 4.95 -13.70 -5.64
N ARG A 107 5.12 -12.40 -5.43
CA ARG A 107 6.40 -11.78 -5.14
C ARG A 107 6.99 -12.27 -3.82
N ASN A 108 6.21 -12.28 -2.73
CA ASN A 108 6.69 -12.72 -1.42
C ASN A 108 7.12 -14.19 -1.48
N LYS A 109 6.37 -15.04 -2.17
CA LYS A 109 6.74 -16.43 -2.38
C LYS A 109 8.00 -16.56 -3.23
N TYR A 110 8.11 -15.81 -4.34
CA TYR A 110 9.31 -15.82 -5.19
C TYR A 110 10.54 -15.40 -4.40
N CYS A 111 10.44 -14.35 -3.56
CA CYS A 111 11.53 -13.94 -2.69
C CYS A 111 11.96 -15.05 -1.71
N SER A 112 11.00 -15.80 -1.15
CA SER A 112 11.32 -16.91 -0.24
C SER A 112 11.99 -18.10 -0.95
N LEU A 113 11.77 -18.27 -2.25
CA LEU A 113 12.41 -19.31 -3.05
C LEU A 113 13.84 -18.95 -3.50
N LEU A 114 14.16 -17.65 -3.59
CA LEU A 114 15.48 -17.17 -3.99
C LEU A 114 16.53 -17.29 -2.90
N VAL A 115 16.11 -17.42 -1.65
CA VAL A 115 16.97 -17.31 -0.48
C VAL A 115 17.14 -18.68 0.14
N GLU A 116 18.40 -19.13 0.27
CA GLU A 116 18.73 -20.43 0.86
C GLU A 116 18.80 -20.37 2.38
N GLU A 117 19.21 -19.23 2.96
CA GLU A 117 19.33 -19.05 4.40
C GLU A 117 18.30 -18.05 4.97
N PRO A 118 17.66 -18.33 6.13
CA PRO A 118 16.67 -17.42 6.75
C PRO A 118 17.21 -16.00 7.03
N GLN A 119 18.51 -15.86 7.25
CA GLN A 119 19.15 -14.57 7.53
C GLN A 119 19.20 -13.68 6.28
N GLU A 120 19.42 -14.25 5.10
CA GLU A 120 19.39 -13.55 3.82
C GLU A 120 17.97 -13.09 3.47
N LEU A 121 16.94 -13.87 3.81
CA LEU A 121 15.55 -13.49 3.62
C LEU A 121 15.21 -12.19 4.38
N ALA A 122 15.67 -12.05 5.61
CA ALA A 122 15.48 -10.83 6.40
C ALA A 122 16.13 -9.61 5.72
N GLY A 123 17.34 -9.77 5.18
CA GLY A 123 18.03 -8.73 4.41
C GLY A 123 17.28 -8.33 3.14
N TYR A 124 16.74 -9.31 2.43
CA TYR A 124 15.97 -9.09 1.20
C TYR A 124 14.66 -8.35 1.47
N LEU A 125 13.90 -8.78 2.47
CA LEU A 125 12.67 -8.14 2.89
C LEU A 125 12.90 -6.70 3.38
N THR A 126 14.01 -6.46 4.09
CA THR A 126 14.42 -5.13 4.53
C THR A 126 14.73 -4.22 3.34
N SER A 127 15.51 -4.69 2.37
CA SER A 127 15.84 -3.94 1.15
C SER A 127 14.58 -3.60 0.35
N PHE A 128 13.66 -4.56 0.21
CA PHE A 128 12.38 -4.32 -0.42
C PHE A 128 11.55 -3.27 0.32
N SER A 129 11.50 -3.35 1.64
CA SER A 129 10.79 -2.37 2.48
C SER A 129 11.35 -0.95 2.31
N VAL A 130 12.67 -0.80 2.24
CA VAL A 130 13.32 0.50 1.98
C VAL A 130 12.89 1.05 0.62
N VAL A 131 12.98 0.25 -0.44
CA VAL A 131 12.58 0.67 -1.79
C VAL A 131 11.09 1.05 -1.85
N PHE A 132 10.24 0.28 -1.18
CA PHE A 132 8.80 0.57 -1.09
C PHE A 132 8.54 1.90 -0.36
N ASN A 133 9.19 2.12 0.77
CA ASN A 133 9.03 3.35 1.56
C ASN A 133 9.58 4.60 0.84
N VAL A 134 10.67 4.47 0.09
CA VAL A 134 11.16 5.56 -0.78
C VAL A 134 10.12 5.90 -1.84
N GLY A 135 9.51 4.91 -2.49
CA GLY A 135 8.43 5.14 -3.44
C GLY A 135 7.21 5.83 -2.80
N LYS A 136 6.84 5.41 -1.60
CA LYS A 136 5.75 6.01 -0.79
C LYS A 136 6.05 7.47 -0.40
N LEU A 137 7.33 7.79 -0.15
CA LEU A 137 7.76 9.14 0.20
C LEU A 137 7.78 10.10 -1.01
N VAL A 138 8.30 9.62 -2.14
CA VAL A 138 8.57 10.43 -3.34
C VAL A 138 7.37 10.48 -4.29
N GLY A 139 6.57 9.41 -4.33
CA GLY A 139 5.44 9.28 -5.25
C GLY A 139 4.39 10.39 -5.10
N PRO A 140 3.83 10.60 -3.90
CA PRO A 140 2.77 11.59 -3.70
C PRO A 140 3.12 13.02 -4.09
N PRO A 141 4.31 13.59 -3.77
CA PRO A 141 4.70 14.92 -4.25
C PRO A 141 4.75 15.00 -5.77
N ILE A 142 5.30 13.96 -6.41
CA ILE A 142 5.34 13.88 -7.87
C ILE A 142 3.90 13.85 -8.42
N GLY A 143 3.02 13.04 -7.82
CA GLY A 143 1.62 12.95 -8.22
C GLY A 143 0.88 14.27 -8.06
N GLY A 144 0.99 14.92 -6.91
CA GLY A 144 0.39 16.23 -6.66
C GLY A 144 0.92 17.31 -7.60
N TRP A 145 2.24 17.34 -7.84
CA TRP A 145 2.86 18.27 -8.79
C TRP A 145 2.39 18.02 -10.24
N LEU A 146 2.32 16.76 -10.66
CA LEU A 146 1.84 16.40 -12.00
C LEU A 146 0.38 16.81 -12.21
N VAL A 147 -0.47 16.58 -11.21
CA VAL A 147 -1.87 17.02 -11.26
C VAL A 147 -1.96 18.53 -11.40
N ALA A 148 -1.15 19.28 -10.65
CA ALA A 148 -1.15 20.75 -10.68
C ALA A 148 -0.64 21.34 -12.00
N VAL A 149 0.38 20.73 -12.62
CA VAL A 149 1.06 21.30 -13.80
C VAL A 149 0.53 20.73 -15.12
N ALA A 150 0.33 19.42 -15.18
CA ALA A 150 -0.04 18.71 -16.41
C ALA A 150 -1.49 18.19 -16.39
N GLY A 151 -2.13 18.21 -15.23
CA GLY A 151 -3.48 17.71 -15.03
C GLY A 151 -3.55 16.22 -14.64
N PRO A 152 -4.71 15.79 -14.15
CA PRO A 152 -4.89 14.45 -13.59
C PRO A 152 -4.72 13.32 -14.61
N ALA A 153 -5.06 13.52 -15.88
CA ALA A 153 -4.89 12.54 -16.95
C ALA A 153 -3.41 12.12 -17.11
N TRP A 154 -2.50 13.11 -17.07
CA TRP A 154 -1.07 12.85 -17.19
C TRP A 154 -0.51 12.13 -15.95
N ALA A 155 -0.96 12.51 -14.76
CA ALA A 155 -0.54 11.83 -13.53
C ALA A 155 -0.92 10.35 -13.54
N LEU A 156 -2.16 10.02 -13.94
CA LEU A 156 -2.61 8.63 -14.07
C LEU A 156 -1.98 7.91 -15.27
N GLY A 157 -1.69 8.61 -16.36
CA GLY A 157 -0.99 8.05 -17.53
C GLY A 157 0.44 7.64 -17.20
N ILE A 158 1.17 8.45 -16.42
CA ILE A 158 2.52 8.13 -15.96
C ILE A 158 2.49 6.97 -14.97
N ASP A 159 1.50 6.89 -14.08
CA ASP A 159 1.30 5.72 -13.23
C ASP A 159 1.14 4.46 -14.08
N ALA A 160 0.24 4.47 -15.05
CA ALA A 160 0.04 3.34 -15.96
C ALA A 160 1.35 2.97 -16.70
N ALA A 161 2.04 3.94 -17.28
CA ALA A 161 3.31 3.71 -17.99
C ALA A 161 4.40 3.14 -17.06
N SER A 162 4.40 3.47 -15.79
CA SER A 162 5.38 2.99 -14.81
C SER A 162 5.36 1.46 -14.65
N TYR A 163 4.22 0.80 -14.92
CA TYR A 163 4.10 -0.66 -14.86
C TYR A 163 4.82 -1.39 -16.01
N LEU A 164 5.17 -0.69 -17.10
CA LEU A 164 5.98 -1.28 -18.17
C LEU A 164 7.38 -1.68 -17.68
N LEU A 165 7.93 -0.96 -16.71
CA LEU A 165 9.25 -1.26 -16.15
C LEU A 165 9.29 -2.61 -15.40
N PRO A 166 8.41 -2.89 -14.43
CA PRO A 166 8.38 -4.21 -13.81
C PRO A 166 7.96 -5.31 -14.76
N ILE A 167 7.07 -5.05 -15.74
CA ILE A 167 6.75 -6.04 -16.79
C ILE A 167 8.02 -6.41 -17.55
N ALA A 168 8.76 -5.44 -18.07
CA ALA A 168 10.01 -5.68 -18.75
C ALA A 168 11.02 -6.39 -17.84
N SER A 169 11.14 -5.95 -16.59
CA SER A 169 12.05 -6.57 -15.62
C SER A 169 11.71 -8.04 -15.36
N VAL A 170 10.43 -8.37 -15.17
CA VAL A 170 10.00 -9.75 -14.95
C VAL A 170 10.19 -10.60 -16.20
N MET A 171 9.88 -10.07 -17.39
CA MET A 171 10.01 -10.81 -18.65
C MET A 171 11.46 -11.08 -19.06
N PHE A 172 12.38 -10.14 -18.78
CA PHE A 172 13.78 -10.26 -19.25
C PHE A 172 14.72 -10.83 -18.20
N PHE A 173 14.47 -10.63 -16.91
CA PHE A 173 15.42 -11.00 -15.85
C PHE A 173 14.92 -12.11 -14.92
N LEU A 174 13.62 -12.40 -14.87
CA LEU A 174 13.10 -13.45 -14.02
C LEU A 174 13.35 -14.82 -14.67
N GLN A 175 14.08 -15.68 -13.94
CA GLN A 175 14.28 -17.07 -14.36
C GLN A 175 13.31 -17.97 -13.64
N PRO A 176 12.60 -18.89 -14.36
CA PRO A 176 11.72 -19.84 -13.73
C PRO A 176 12.50 -20.79 -12.78
N ARG A 177 12.04 -20.86 -11.53
CA ARG A 177 12.59 -21.74 -10.49
C ARG A 177 11.67 -22.91 -10.17
N ARG A 178 11.17 -23.58 -11.21
CA ARG A 178 10.19 -24.69 -11.08
C ARG A 178 10.68 -25.86 -10.23
N ASP A 179 11.96 -26.13 -10.22
CA ASP A 179 12.64 -27.12 -9.38
C ASP A 179 12.51 -26.79 -7.88
N LEU A 180 12.66 -25.53 -7.49
CA LEU A 180 12.48 -25.08 -6.11
C LEU A 180 11.01 -25.01 -5.72
N GLU A 181 10.13 -24.61 -6.63
CA GLU A 181 8.68 -24.58 -6.40
C GLU A 181 8.12 -25.98 -6.12
N GLN A 182 8.61 -27.02 -6.81
CA GLN A 182 8.19 -28.40 -6.57
C GLN A 182 8.62 -28.90 -5.19
N ARG A 183 9.77 -28.49 -4.68
CA ARG A 183 10.24 -28.81 -3.33
C ARG A 183 9.47 -28.08 -2.23
N SER A 184 8.98 -26.87 -2.53
CA SER A 184 8.21 -26.03 -1.59
C SER A 184 6.71 -26.35 -1.56
N ARG A 185 6.22 -27.30 -2.38
CA ARG A 185 4.85 -27.80 -2.28
C ARG A 185 4.71 -28.62 -0.99
N GLY A 186 4.55 -27.90 0.12
CA GLY A 186 4.12 -28.50 1.38
C GLY A 186 2.68 -28.97 1.28
N ASP A 187 2.30 -29.89 2.17
CA ASP A 187 0.94 -30.40 2.30
C ASP A 187 -0.08 -29.26 2.25
N GLY A 188 -0.83 -29.19 1.17
CA GLY A 188 -1.74 -28.06 0.83
C GLY A 188 -2.98 -27.94 1.71
N ASP A 189 -3.03 -28.61 2.86
CA ASP A 189 -4.17 -28.61 3.79
C ASP A 189 -4.02 -27.66 4.99
N ALA A 190 -3.04 -26.75 4.97
CA ALA A 190 -2.92 -25.75 6.02
C ALA A 190 -4.00 -24.65 5.85
N THR A 191 -5.20 -24.94 6.34
CA THR A 191 -6.26 -23.95 6.48
C THR A 191 -5.80 -22.83 7.43
N LEU A 192 -6.09 -21.56 7.13
CA LEU A 192 -5.79 -20.40 8.02
C LEU A 192 -6.22 -20.67 9.48
N LEU A 193 -7.34 -21.36 9.67
CA LEU A 193 -7.85 -21.77 10.98
C LEU A 193 -6.91 -22.76 11.70
N LYS A 194 -6.26 -23.67 10.97
CA LYS A 194 -5.29 -24.61 11.54
C LYS A 194 -4.02 -23.88 11.93
N ALA A 195 -3.49 -23.04 11.01
CA ALA A 195 -2.33 -22.20 11.31
C ALA A 195 -2.58 -21.28 12.51
N TRP A 196 -3.77 -20.70 12.64
CA TRP A 196 -4.17 -19.90 13.80
C TRP A 196 -4.18 -20.69 15.11
N LYS A 197 -4.71 -21.92 15.11
CA LYS A 197 -4.75 -22.79 16.29
C LYS A 197 -3.35 -23.28 16.70
N ASP A 198 -2.48 -23.48 15.72
CA ASP A 198 -1.10 -23.93 15.95
C ASP A 198 -0.17 -22.80 16.40
N CYS A 199 -0.58 -21.53 16.22
CA CYS A 199 0.12 -20.38 16.74
C CYS A 199 0.05 -20.31 18.26
N GLY A 200 1.17 -20.05 18.93
CA GLY A 200 1.20 -19.82 20.38
C GLY A 200 0.36 -18.60 20.80
N SER A 201 -0.17 -18.62 22.02
CA SER A 201 -1.08 -17.58 22.56
C SER A 201 -0.52 -16.14 22.47
N THR A 202 0.79 -15.98 22.61
CA THR A 202 1.45 -14.69 22.46
C THR A 202 1.33 -14.16 21.03
N LEU A 203 1.56 -15.00 20.03
CA LEU A 203 1.46 -14.61 18.63
C LEU A 203 0.02 -14.29 18.24
N GLN A 204 -0.95 -15.10 18.70
CA GLN A 204 -2.37 -14.82 18.52
C GLN A 204 -2.76 -13.47 19.13
N GLY A 205 -2.29 -13.17 20.34
CA GLY A 205 -2.55 -11.91 21.02
C GLY A 205 -1.95 -10.72 20.27
N VAL A 206 -0.72 -10.83 19.80
CA VAL A 206 -0.05 -9.78 18.99
C VAL A 206 -0.81 -9.54 17.68
N LEU A 207 -1.18 -10.60 16.95
CA LEU A 207 -1.94 -10.47 15.70
C LEU A 207 -3.32 -9.86 15.92
N THR A 208 -4.02 -10.27 16.99
CA THR A 208 -5.33 -9.70 17.35
C THR A 208 -5.21 -8.21 17.69
N LEU A 209 -4.23 -7.84 18.54
CA LEU A 209 -4.02 -6.44 18.89
C LEU A 209 -3.66 -5.61 17.65
N THR A 210 -2.78 -6.12 16.78
CA THR A 210 -2.44 -5.45 15.53
C THR A 210 -3.68 -5.24 14.65
N ALA A 211 -4.54 -6.26 14.52
CA ALA A 211 -5.77 -6.15 13.75
C ALA A 211 -6.70 -5.07 14.32
N VAL A 212 -6.88 -5.02 15.64
CA VAL A 212 -7.70 -3.99 16.31
C VAL A 212 -7.11 -2.60 16.09
N LEU A 213 -5.78 -2.44 16.27
CA LEU A 213 -5.12 -1.17 16.05
C LEU A 213 -5.22 -0.71 14.59
N CYS A 214 -5.11 -1.63 13.62
CA CYS A 214 -5.32 -1.31 12.21
C CYS A 214 -6.75 -0.80 11.93
N VAL A 215 -7.78 -1.43 12.51
CA VAL A 215 -9.17 -0.98 12.33
C VAL A 215 -9.39 0.40 12.93
N VAL A 216 -8.83 0.68 14.10
CA VAL A 216 -9.05 1.93 14.83
C VAL A 216 -8.19 3.08 14.31
N ASN A 217 -6.94 2.81 13.96
CA ASN A 217 -5.96 3.87 13.65
C ASN A 217 -5.68 4.06 12.15
N PHE A 218 -6.02 3.09 11.28
CA PHE A 218 -5.60 3.10 9.88
C PHE A 218 -6.65 3.69 8.91
N PHE A 219 -7.43 4.68 9.35
CA PHE A 219 -8.40 5.35 8.47
C PHE A 219 -7.77 6.51 7.65
N HIS A 220 -6.66 7.06 8.11
CA HIS A 220 -6.03 8.25 7.53
C HIS A 220 -5.59 8.10 6.07
N PRO A 221 -5.14 6.94 5.53
CA PRO A 221 -4.79 6.87 4.11
C PRO A 221 -6.00 7.06 3.19
N GLY A 222 -7.18 6.60 3.60
CA GLY A 222 -8.42 6.76 2.83
C GLY A 222 -8.93 8.20 2.85
N LEU A 223 -8.79 8.89 3.98
CA LEU A 223 -9.27 10.26 4.17
C LEU A 223 -8.18 11.32 3.96
N ALA A 224 -6.95 10.94 3.63
CA ALA A 224 -5.85 11.88 3.42
C ALA A 224 -6.18 13.03 2.45
N PRO A 225 -6.89 12.81 1.32
CA PRO A 225 -7.27 13.90 0.43
C PRO A 225 -8.17 14.93 1.12
N LEU A 226 -9.17 14.47 1.86
CA LEU A 226 -10.10 15.34 2.59
C LEU A 226 -9.39 16.12 3.71
N ILE A 227 -8.53 15.44 4.45
CA ILE A 227 -7.78 16.07 5.55
C ILE A 227 -6.81 17.11 5.01
N ALA A 228 -6.08 16.80 3.94
CA ALA A 228 -5.15 17.73 3.31
C ALA A 228 -5.86 18.98 2.79
N ASP A 229 -7.00 18.81 2.12
CA ASP A 229 -7.83 19.91 1.61
C ASP A 229 -8.31 20.85 2.72
N GLN A 230 -8.78 20.30 3.84
CA GLN A 230 -9.26 21.08 4.98
C GLN A 230 -8.16 21.78 5.77
N VAL A 231 -6.96 21.19 5.83
CA VAL A 231 -5.86 21.66 6.69
C VAL A 231 -4.89 22.57 5.94
N LEU A 232 -4.55 22.22 4.71
CA LEU A 232 -3.53 22.91 3.91
C LEU A 232 -4.17 23.78 2.83
N GLY A 233 -5.27 23.32 2.23
CA GLY A 233 -5.99 23.99 1.15
C GLY A 233 -6.18 23.13 -0.08
N PRO A 234 -6.95 23.64 -1.06
CA PRO A 234 -7.35 22.89 -2.24
C PRO A 234 -6.27 22.90 -3.34
N ASP A 235 -5.02 22.63 -3.00
CA ASP A 235 -3.92 22.47 -3.99
C ASP A 235 -3.51 20.98 -4.01
N PRO A 236 -3.45 20.32 -5.18
CA PRO A 236 -3.00 18.94 -5.28
C PRO A 236 -1.56 18.74 -4.78
N ARG A 237 -0.73 19.78 -4.77
CA ARG A 237 0.63 19.75 -4.20
C ARG A 237 0.60 19.57 -2.69
N ASP A 238 -0.37 20.18 -2.03
CA ASP A 238 -0.54 20.09 -0.57
C ASP A 238 -0.95 18.68 -0.14
N LEU A 239 -1.80 18.01 -0.93
CA LEU A 239 -2.09 16.59 -0.74
C LEU A 239 -0.82 15.74 -0.89
N GLY A 240 -0.01 16.01 -1.91
CA GLY A 240 1.28 15.35 -2.12
C GLY A 240 2.23 15.56 -0.92
N LEU A 241 2.32 16.78 -0.42
CA LEU A 241 3.12 17.12 0.77
C LEU A 241 2.62 16.39 2.02
N PHE A 242 1.33 16.44 2.30
CA PHE A 242 0.70 15.81 3.46
C PHE A 242 0.96 14.30 3.51
N THR A 243 0.72 13.62 2.39
CA THR A 243 0.93 12.17 2.29
C THR A 243 2.42 11.80 2.37
N SER A 244 3.33 12.66 1.93
CA SER A 244 4.77 12.46 2.08
C SER A 244 5.24 12.63 3.51
N VAL A 245 4.67 13.57 4.25
CA VAL A 245 4.97 13.75 5.68
C VAL A 245 4.53 12.51 6.48
N LEU A 246 3.36 11.94 6.17
CA LEU A 246 2.92 10.64 6.72
C LEU A 246 3.92 9.52 6.40
N ALA A 247 4.40 9.46 5.16
CA ALA A 247 5.37 8.45 4.75
C ALA A 247 6.73 8.64 5.43
N ALA A 248 7.19 9.88 5.59
CA ALA A 248 8.42 10.19 6.34
C ALA A 248 8.32 9.75 7.80
N GLY A 249 7.17 9.97 8.45
CA GLY A 249 6.86 9.43 9.77
C GLY A 249 7.00 7.91 9.81
N SER A 250 6.38 7.20 8.86
CA SER A 250 6.43 5.73 8.78
C SER A 250 7.87 5.20 8.64
N ILE A 251 8.72 5.89 7.87
CA ILE A 251 10.14 5.55 7.76
C ILE A 251 10.85 5.77 9.09
N ALA A 252 10.62 6.90 9.74
CA ALA A 252 11.24 7.23 11.03
C ALA A 252 10.84 6.22 12.12
N GLY A 253 9.55 5.89 12.24
CA GLY A 253 9.04 4.87 13.16
C GLY A 253 9.65 3.49 12.88
N GLY A 254 9.73 3.09 11.62
CA GLY A 254 10.38 1.84 11.20
C GLY A 254 11.87 1.77 11.58
N ILE A 255 12.62 2.88 11.42
CA ILE A 255 14.03 2.97 11.82
C ILE A 255 14.18 2.84 13.34
N VAL A 256 13.32 3.51 14.11
CA VAL A 256 13.31 3.42 15.58
C VAL A 256 13.02 1.99 16.01
N LEU A 257 11.99 1.36 15.44
CA LEU A 257 11.64 -0.03 15.74
C LEU A 257 12.80 -0.99 15.42
N GLN A 258 13.47 -0.80 14.30
CA GLN A 258 14.61 -1.64 13.88
C GLN A 258 15.81 -1.49 14.82
N ARG A 259 16.18 -0.24 15.19
CA ARG A 259 17.30 0.03 16.09
C ARG A 259 17.06 -0.44 17.52
N CYS A 260 15.81 -0.44 17.95
CA CYS A 260 15.42 -0.84 19.30
C CYS A 260 14.75 -2.22 19.35
N SER A 261 14.86 -3.03 18.31
CA SER A 261 14.15 -4.32 18.13
C SER A 261 14.32 -5.26 19.33
N ALA A 262 15.55 -5.41 19.85
CA ALA A 262 15.85 -6.27 21.03
C ALA A 262 15.11 -5.82 22.29
N ARG A 263 14.85 -4.52 22.45
CA ARG A 263 14.11 -3.97 23.59
C ARG A 263 12.60 -4.14 23.41
N PHE A 264 12.12 -3.91 22.19
CA PHE A 264 10.69 -3.99 21.83
C PHE A 264 10.18 -5.43 21.79
N SER A 265 10.99 -6.38 21.32
CA SER A 265 10.64 -7.81 21.29
C SER A 265 10.42 -8.40 22.68
N ARG A 266 10.98 -7.81 23.74
CA ARG A 266 10.76 -8.27 25.12
C ARG A 266 9.37 -7.94 25.64
N ARG A 267 8.69 -6.94 25.09
CA ARG A 267 7.37 -6.47 25.54
C ARG A 267 6.50 -6.07 24.35
N PRO A 268 6.11 -7.01 23.47
CA PRO A 268 5.47 -6.71 22.20
C PRO A 268 4.14 -5.96 22.36
N PHE A 269 3.34 -6.31 23.37
CA PHE A 269 2.06 -5.64 23.64
C PHE A 269 2.22 -4.18 24.06
N LEU A 270 3.22 -3.87 24.91
CA LEU A 270 3.51 -2.50 25.31
C LEU A 270 4.04 -1.68 24.14
N THR A 271 4.82 -2.31 23.26
CA THR A 271 5.34 -1.65 22.06
C THR A 271 4.20 -1.28 21.10
N LEU A 272 3.36 -2.25 20.76
CA LEU A 272 2.21 -2.02 19.88
C LEU A 272 1.23 -1.01 20.48
N GLY A 273 0.90 -1.15 21.76
CA GLY A 273 0.03 -0.21 22.46
C GLY A 273 0.62 1.20 22.53
N GLY A 274 1.94 1.33 22.72
CA GLY A 274 2.64 2.61 22.74
C GLY A 274 2.59 3.33 21.39
N PHE A 275 2.87 2.63 20.30
CA PHE A 275 2.76 3.20 18.95
C PHE A 275 1.30 3.55 18.60
N GLY A 276 0.33 2.67 18.91
CA GLY A 276 -1.08 2.97 18.74
C GLY A 276 -1.55 4.19 19.53
N LEU A 277 -1.03 4.38 20.75
CA LEU A 277 -1.34 5.56 21.56
C LEU A 277 -0.75 6.85 20.95
N ILE A 278 0.48 6.80 20.44
CA ILE A 278 1.11 7.92 19.71
C ILE A 278 0.22 8.33 18.53
N THR A 279 -0.21 7.36 17.72
CA THR A 279 -1.12 7.61 16.59
C THR A 279 -2.43 8.24 17.06
N ALA A 280 -3.07 7.71 18.10
CA ALA A 280 -4.34 8.23 18.60
C ALA A 280 -4.20 9.67 19.14
N ILE A 281 -3.16 9.97 19.90
CA ILE A 281 -2.89 11.33 20.42
C ILE A 281 -2.63 12.29 19.25
N ALA A 282 -1.85 11.88 18.26
CA ALA A 282 -1.56 12.70 17.09
C ALA A 282 -2.81 12.97 16.23
N GLN A 283 -3.72 12.00 16.08
CA GLN A 283 -5.00 12.18 15.40
C GLN A 283 -5.88 13.20 16.15
N LEU A 284 -5.98 13.09 17.47
CA LEU A 284 -6.73 14.06 18.29
C LEU A 284 -6.10 15.46 18.23
N GLY A 285 -4.76 15.54 18.27
CA GLY A 285 -4.05 16.81 18.12
C GLY A 285 -4.25 17.45 16.77
N MET A 286 -4.30 16.67 15.70
CA MET A 286 -4.59 17.15 14.35
C MET A 286 -6.04 17.64 14.22
N ALA A 287 -7.01 16.92 14.79
CA ALA A 287 -8.41 17.30 14.76
C ALA A 287 -8.71 18.62 15.54
N GLY A 288 -7.91 18.91 16.56
CA GLY A 288 -8.05 20.15 17.36
C GLY A 288 -7.20 21.32 16.86
N SER A 289 -6.41 21.16 15.78
CA SER A 289 -5.47 22.19 15.34
C SER A 289 -5.97 22.92 14.09
N SER A 290 -5.88 24.26 14.13
CA SER A 290 -6.05 25.13 12.96
C SER A 290 -4.70 25.57 12.34
N SER A 291 -3.58 25.15 12.92
CA SER A 291 -2.23 25.52 12.46
C SER A 291 -1.68 24.45 11.51
N VAL A 292 -1.28 24.85 10.30
CA VAL A 292 -0.65 24.00 9.29
C VAL A 292 0.59 23.28 9.84
N GLY A 293 1.46 23.99 10.57
CA GLY A 293 2.68 23.42 11.13
C GLY A 293 2.40 22.32 12.18
N VAL A 294 1.40 22.55 13.04
CA VAL A 294 0.97 21.54 14.02
C VAL A 294 0.37 20.33 13.31
N SER A 295 -0.50 20.54 12.34
CA SER A 295 -1.14 19.45 11.60
C SER A 295 -0.13 18.60 10.82
N LEU A 296 0.90 19.19 10.20
CA LEU A 296 1.98 18.43 9.56
C LEU A 296 2.83 17.66 10.58
N SER A 297 3.10 18.25 11.75
CA SER A 297 3.82 17.56 12.83
C SER A 297 3.02 16.35 13.34
N MET A 298 1.70 16.50 13.48
CA MET A 298 0.81 15.41 13.87
C MET A 298 0.70 14.36 12.75
N ALA A 299 0.66 14.75 11.47
CA ALA A 299 0.72 13.82 10.35
C ALA A 299 2.01 12.98 10.37
N PHE A 300 3.16 13.60 10.65
CA PHE A 300 4.40 12.87 10.84
C PHE A 300 4.31 11.86 12.01
N ALA A 301 3.76 12.28 13.14
CA ALA A 301 3.58 11.41 14.31
C ALA A 301 2.60 10.26 14.05
N ILE A 302 1.51 10.49 13.30
CA ILE A 302 0.58 9.46 12.83
C ILE A 302 1.32 8.42 11.97
N GLY A 303 2.17 8.88 11.08
CA GLY A 303 2.96 7.99 10.25
C GLY A 303 3.96 7.16 11.05
N ALA A 304 4.53 7.70 12.13
CA ALA A 304 5.54 7.05 12.95
C ALA A 304 4.96 6.02 13.95
N GLY A 305 3.70 6.15 14.32
CA GLY A 305 2.98 5.24 15.21
C GLY A 305 2.35 4.10 14.49
#